data_fce85670ebb70c8682e4f3ebfd4b5d76
#
_entry.id   fce85670ebb70c8682e4f3ebfd4b5d76
#
_cell.length_a   1.000
_cell.length_b   1.000
_cell.length_c   1.000
_cell.angle_alpha   90.00
_cell.angle_beta   90.00
_cell.angle_gamma   90.00
#
_symmetry.space_group_name_H-M   'P 1'
#
loop_
_entity.id
_entity.type
_entity.pdbx_description
1 polymer ?
#
loop_
_entity_poly.entity_id
_entity_poly.type
_entity_poly.pdbx_seq_one_letter_code
_entity_poly.pdbx_strand_id
1 'polypeptide(L)'
;MKVGARLGLGFALVILAGLAVAILGRIELGSIDAEVRLLITDRVAKVNQLNQVKDNLNHVARSIRNIVIATDGDTMDAENKQIQTVRTQTTAVIEQLNASIQSAEGRQLMQELAKVRPPYNASIDRVIVLATGYSNEEARTALLTETQPLLISYLKTVDELINLQERRMKETGDHVQKATAFTGWLILAIATAAALIGATIAWALTRSITRQLGGEPDYTTSVVNEIAAGNLAVDVHTRAGDSTSLLAQIK
;
A
#
# COMPACT_ATOMS: atom_id res chain seq x y z
N MET A 1 -10.51 -29.88 -38.93
CA MET A 1 -9.36 -29.94 -37.97
C MET A 1 -9.48 -31.24 -37.17
N LYS A 2 -8.35 -31.94 -36.98
CA LYS A 2 -8.28 -33.17 -36.16
C LYS A 2 -8.65 -32.84 -34.69
N VAL A 3 -9.29 -33.79 -33.99
CA VAL A 3 -9.74 -33.58 -32.58
C VAL A 3 -8.60 -33.10 -31.68
N GLY A 4 -7.40 -33.68 -31.82
CA GLY A 4 -6.22 -33.27 -31.06
C GLY A 4 -5.81 -31.81 -31.27
N ALA A 5 -5.96 -31.25 -32.49
CA ALA A 5 -5.65 -29.85 -32.75
C ALA A 5 -6.65 -28.89 -32.08
N ARG A 6 -7.93 -29.26 -32.02
CA ARG A 6 -8.97 -28.47 -31.30
C ARG A 6 -8.74 -28.50 -29.78
N LEU A 7 -8.37 -29.67 -29.26
CA LEU A 7 -8.02 -29.84 -27.84
C LEU A 7 -6.78 -29.01 -27.47
N GLY A 8 -5.72 -29.12 -28.29
CA GLY A 8 -4.47 -28.37 -28.07
C GLY A 8 -4.68 -26.83 -28.07
N LEU A 9 -5.48 -26.32 -29.03
CA LEU A 9 -5.81 -24.90 -29.06
C LEU A 9 -6.61 -24.46 -27.84
N GLY A 10 -7.57 -25.27 -27.37
CA GLY A 10 -8.36 -24.96 -26.19
C GLY A 10 -7.50 -24.89 -24.93
N PHE A 11 -6.65 -25.89 -24.71
CA PHE A 11 -5.73 -25.87 -23.55
C PHE A 11 -4.70 -24.74 -23.65
N ALA A 12 -4.14 -24.45 -24.81
CA ALA A 12 -3.19 -23.37 -25.02
C ALA A 12 -3.82 -22.02 -24.64
N LEU A 13 -5.08 -21.77 -24.99
CA LEU A 13 -5.78 -20.54 -24.69
C LEU A 13 -6.03 -20.37 -23.18
N VAL A 14 -6.42 -21.45 -22.48
CA VAL A 14 -6.60 -21.44 -21.03
C VAL A 14 -5.26 -21.22 -20.30
N ILE A 15 -4.19 -21.85 -20.76
CA ILE A 15 -2.82 -21.67 -20.21
C ILE A 15 -2.37 -20.23 -20.42
N LEU A 16 -2.56 -19.65 -21.61
CA LEU A 16 -2.20 -18.25 -21.88
C LEU A 16 -3.00 -17.28 -21.01
N ALA A 17 -4.29 -17.52 -20.79
CA ALA A 17 -5.09 -16.73 -19.87
C ALA A 17 -4.58 -16.83 -18.42
N GLY A 18 -4.22 -18.02 -17.96
CA GLY A 18 -3.61 -18.25 -16.66
C GLY A 18 -2.27 -17.52 -16.49
N LEU A 19 -1.41 -17.56 -17.52
CA LEU A 19 -0.14 -16.81 -17.54
C LEU A 19 -0.38 -15.30 -17.52
N ALA A 20 -1.36 -14.80 -18.25
CA ALA A 20 -1.72 -13.37 -18.24
C ALA A 20 -2.16 -12.92 -16.83
N VAL A 21 -3.01 -13.70 -16.16
CA VAL A 21 -3.43 -13.43 -14.77
C VAL A 21 -2.22 -13.44 -13.81
N ALA A 22 -1.32 -14.41 -13.95
CA ALA A 22 -0.12 -14.52 -13.12
C ALA A 22 0.82 -13.32 -13.30
N ILE A 23 1.03 -12.88 -14.54
CA ILE A 23 1.86 -11.71 -14.87
C ILE A 23 1.24 -10.42 -14.31
N LEU A 24 -0.06 -10.20 -14.53
CA LEU A 24 -0.77 -9.03 -13.99
C LEU A 24 -0.71 -9.01 -12.46
N GLY A 25 -0.97 -10.13 -11.80
CA GLY A 25 -0.86 -10.25 -10.34
C GLY A 25 0.55 -9.94 -9.83
N ARG A 26 1.60 -10.39 -10.54
CA ARG A 26 2.99 -10.12 -10.18
C ARG A 26 3.34 -8.63 -10.29
N ILE A 27 2.90 -7.97 -11.35
CA ILE A 27 3.12 -6.53 -11.57
C ILE A 27 2.43 -5.72 -10.47
N GLU A 28 1.17 -6.04 -10.19
CA GLU A 28 0.38 -5.34 -9.17
C GLU A 28 0.96 -5.49 -7.76
N LEU A 29 1.34 -6.72 -7.37
CA LEU A 29 2.01 -6.96 -6.09
C LEU A 29 3.31 -6.17 -5.97
N GLY A 30 4.07 -6.03 -7.05
CA GLY A 30 5.28 -5.21 -7.06
C GLY A 30 5.00 -3.71 -6.89
N SER A 31 3.92 -3.20 -7.48
CA SER A 31 3.48 -1.82 -7.33
C SER A 31 3.03 -1.53 -5.89
N ILE A 32 2.21 -2.41 -5.31
CA ILE A 32 1.76 -2.31 -3.92
C ILE A 32 2.96 -2.31 -2.95
N ASP A 33 3.93 -3.22 -3.12
CA ASP A 33 5.12 -3.28 -2.26
C ASP A 33 5.90 -1.96 -2.31
N ALA A 34 6.10 -1.38 -3.50
CA ALA A 34 6.79 -0.11 -3.67
C ALA A 34 6.06 1.05 -2.98
N GLU A 35 4.74 1.13 -3.11
CA GLU A 35 3.93 2.19 -2.49
C GLU A 35 3.85 2.02 -0.98
N VAL A 36 3.71 0.80 -0.46
CA VAL A 36 3.75 0.51 0.98
C VAL A 36 5.12 0.85 1.57
N ARG A 37 6.21 0.54 0.88
CA ARG A 37 7.55 0.99 1.29
C ARG A 37 7.63 2.50 1.37
N LEU A 38 7.17 3.22 0.35
CA LEU A 38 7.14 4.68 0.35
C LEU A 38 6.36 5.23 1.55
N LEU A 39 5.20 4.65 1.85
CA LEU A 39 4.41 5.03 3.03
C LEU A 39 5.19 4.84 4.33
N ILE A 40 5.78 3.67 4.54
CA ILE A 40 6.43 3.32 5.81
C ILE A 40 7.76 4.05 5.95
N THR A 41 8.64 4.00 4.95
CA THR A 41 10.02 4.51 5.07
C THR A 41 10.14 6.01 4.86
N ASP A 42 9.21 6.62 4.15
CA ASP A 42 9.24 8.05 3.86
C ASP A 42 8.17 8.83 4.65
N ARG A 43 6.88 8.52 4.47
CA ARG A 43 5.80 9.33 5.04
C ARG A 43 5.68 9.19 6.55
N VAL A 44 5.59 7.95 7.04
CA VAL A 44 5.51 7.66 8.48
C VAL A 44 6.77 8.14 9.20
N ALA A 45 7.95 7.97 8.61
CA ALA A 45 9.20 8.47 9.19
C ALA A 45 9.17 10.00 9.36
N LYS A 46 8.71 10.75 8.35
CA LYS A 46 8.58 12.22 8.44
C LYS A 46 7.58 12.67 9.49
N VAL A 47 6.42 12.00 9.59
CA VAL A 47 5.42 12.29 10.63
C VAL A 47 6.03 12.05 12.02
N ASN A 48 6.75 10.95 12.22
CA ASN A 48 7.41 10.66 13.49
C ASN A 48 8.49 11.70 13.83
N GLN A 49 9.30 12.12 12.85
CA GLN A 49 10.30 13.18 13.02
C GLN A 49 9.65 14.52 13.38
N LEU A 50 8.53 14.90 12.76
CA LEU A 50 7.79 16.12 13.08
C LEU A 50 7.16 16.06 14.47
N ASN A 51 6.61 14.91 14.86
CA ASN A 51 6.13 14.69 16.21
C ASN A 51 7.27 14.79 17.25
N GLN A 52 8.45 14.26 16.95
CA GLN A 52 9.63 14.43 17.79
C GLN A 52 10.00 15.93 17.95
N VAL A 53 9.94 16.73 16.87
CA VAL A 53 10.13 18.18 16.97
C VAL A 53 9.08 18.81 17.90
N LYS A 54 7.80 18.43 17.77
CA LYS A 54 6.71 18.90 18.63
C LYS A 54 6.92 18.54 20.10
N ASP A 55 7.30 17.31 20.38
CA ASP A 55 7.61 16.82 21.73
C ASP A 55 8.81 17.56 22.34
N ASN A 56 9.84 17.80 21.55
CA ASN A 56 11.00 18.58 21.93
C ASN A 56 10.63 20.04 22.27
N LEU A 57 9.76 20.67 21.48
CA LEU A 57 9.26 22.02 21.78
C LEU A 57 8.48 22.07 23.10
N ASN A 58 7.64 21.08 23.33
CA ASN A 58 6.90 20.95 24.59
C ASN A 58 7.85 20.68 25.78
N HIS A 59 8.94 19.95 25.56
CA HIS A 59 9.97 19.72 26.56
C HIS A 59 10.67 21.04 26.92
N VAL A 60 11.15 21.79 25.92
CA VAL A 60 11.76 23.10 26.13
C VAL A 60 10.80 24.06 26.85
N ALA A 61 9.49 24.05 26.48
CA ALA A 61 8.47 24.89 27.15
C ALA A 61 8.22 24.49 28.61
N ARG A 62 8.42 23.25 29.00
CA ARG A 62 8.38 22.83 30.41
C ARG A 62 9.65 23.26 31.15
N SER A 63 10.81 22.98 30.56
CA SER A 63 12.11 23.33 31.17
C SER A 63 12.26 24.83 31.39
N ILE A 64 11.84 25.68 30.43
CA ILE A 64 11.90 27.15 30.63
C ILE A 64 10.95 27.63 31.73
N ARG A 65 9.76 27.02 31.89
CA ARG A 65 8.87 27.32 33.03
C ARG A 65 9.49 26.91 34.36
N ASN A 66 10.15 25.73 34.39
CA ASN A 66 10.84 25.25 35.57
C ASN A 66 11.97 26.26 35.99
N ILE A 67 12.74 26.79 35.03
CA ILE A 67 13.75 27.80 35.27
C ILE A 67 13.13 29.07 35.92
N VAL A 68 12.00 29.54 35.37
CA VAL A 68 11.34 30.79 35.88
C VAL A 68 10.79 30.63 37.29
N ILE A 69 10.40 29.41 37.70
CA ILE A 69 9.86 29.14 39.05
C ILE A 69 10.92 28.62 40.03
N ALA A 70 12.09 28.20 39.55
CA ALA A 70 13.18 27.72 40.40
C ALA A 70 13.74 28.83 41.28
N THR A 71 14.11 28.45 42.51
CA THR A 71 14.71 29.35 43.51
C THR A 71 16.19 29.09 43.76
N ASP A 72 16.72 28.02 43.15
CA ASP A 72 18.11 27.59 43.28
C ASP A 72 18.80 27.49 41.89
N GLY A 73 20.09 27.83 41.88
CA GLY A 73 20.88 27.84 40.66
C GLY A 73 21.11 26.45 40.05
N ASP A 74 21.23 25.42 40.90
CA ASP A 74 21.51 24.03 40.39
C ASP A 74 20.35 23.51 39.55
N THR A 75 19.10 23.75 39.96
CA THR A 75 17.90 23.42 39.17
C THR A 75 17.87 24.22 37.88
N MET A 76 18.15 25.55 37.91
CA MET A 76 18.18 26.38 36.70
C MET A 76 19.23 25.89 35.69
N ASP A 77 20.44 25.53 36.17
CA ASP A 77 21.51 25.02 35.32
C ASP A 77 21.19 23.64 34.72
N ALA A 78 20.58 22.75 35.51
CA ALA A 78 20.16 21.42 35.01
C ALA A 78 19.11 21.57 33.89
N GLU A 79 18.09 22.39 34.09
CA GLU A 79 17.06 22.61 33.07
C GLU A 79 17.61 23.33 31.83
N ASN A 80 18.52 24.31 31.99
CA ASN A 80 19.19 24.95 30.86
C ASN A 80 19.99 23.96 30.04
N LYS A 81 20.78 23.07 30.69
CA LYS A 81 21.50 22.00 29.99
C LYS A 81 20.58 21.09 29.21
N GLN A 82 19.41 20.77 29.78
CA GLN A 82 18.40 19.98 29.10
C GLN A 82 17.83 20.71 27.85
N ILE A 83 17.56 22.02 27.96
CA ILE A 83 17.14 22.84 26.82
C ILE A 83 18.19 22.78 25.68
N GLN A 84 19.48 22.93 25.99
CA GLN A 84 20.53 22.89 24.96
C GLN A 84 20.64 21.52 24.30
N THR A 85 20.50 20.44 25.06
CA THR A 85 20.48 19.07 24.54
C THR A 85 19.31 18.86 23.56
N VAL A 86 18.11 19.25 23.97
CA VAL A 86 16.89 19.11 23.15
C VAL A 86 16.95 19.97 21.89
N ARG A 87 17.50 21.19 21.98
CA ARG A 87 17.73 22.06 20.81
C ARG A 87 18.67 21.43 19.78
N THR A 88 19.75 20.77 20.24
CA THR A 88 20.68 20.05 19.36
C THR A 88 19.98 18.91 18.65
N GLN A 89 19.21 18.10 19.38
CA GLN A 89 18.42 17.02 18.81
C GLN A 89 17.40 17.53 17.78
N THR A 90 16.68 18.61 18.11
CA THR A 90 15.70 19.25 17.21
C THR A 90 16.36 19.75 15.93
N THR A 91 17.60 20.29 16.03
CA THR A 91 18.35 20.75 14.86
C THR A 91 18.63 19.60 13.91
N ALA A 92 19.16 18.49 14.41
CA ALA A 92 19.47 17.31 13.61
C ALA A 92 18.22 16.74 12.90
N VAL A 93 17.09 16.69 13.61
CA VAL A 93 15.80 16.22 13.02
C VAL A 93 15.32 17.16 11.92
N ILE A 94 15.39 18.50 12.13
CA ILE A 94 14.97 19.47 11.12
C ILE A 94 15.89 19.42 9.89
N GLU A 95 17.17 19.20 10.03
CA GLU A 95 18.10 19.01 8.90
C GLU A 95 17.74 17.77 8.07
N GLN A 96 17.41 16.65 8.72
CA GLN A 96 16.93 15.44 8.04
C GLN A 96 15.61 15.70 7.29
N LEU A 97 14.66 16.38 7.92
CA LEU A 97 13.40 16.77 7.29
C LEU A 97 13.63 17.68 6.09
N ASN A 98 14.50 18.68 6.20
CA ASN A 98 14.82 19.59 5.11
C ASN A 98 15.47 18.89 3.91
N ALA A 99 16.29 17.87 4.14
CA ALA A 99 16.88 17.05 3.11
C ALA A 99 15.85 16.13 2.42
N SER A 100 14.84 15.65 3.15
CA SER A 100 13.88 14.64 2.68
C SER A 100 12.57 15.23 2.13
N ILE A 101 12.16 16.43 2.54
CA ILE A 101 10.93 17.09 2.07
C ILE A 101 11.21 17.82 0.76
N GLN A 102 10.71 17.27 -0.37
CA GLN A 102 10.99 17.79 -1.72
C GLN A 102 9.80 18.48 -2.39
N SER A 103 8.58 18.36 -1.83
CA SER A 103 7.41 18.98 -2.44
C SER A 103 7.40 20.50 -2.29
N ALA A 104 6.84 21.22 -3.27
CA ALA A 104 6.78 22.69 -3.26
C ALA A 104 6.12 23.22 -1.97
N GLU A 105 4.94 22.70 -1.60
CA GLU A 105 4.22 23.04 -0.37
C GLU A 105 5.04 22.71 0.89
N GLY A 106 5.68 21.54 0.93
CA GLY A 106 6.53 21.15 2.05
C GLY A 106 7.76 22.03 2.19
N ARG A 107 8.42 22.40 1.09
CA ARG A 107 9.55 23.35 1.11
C ARG A 107 9.14 24.73 1.60
N GLN A 108 7.96 25.21 1.21
CA GLN A 108 7.43 26.47 1.69
C GLN A 108 7.24 26.42 3.21
N LEU A 109 6.62 25.37 3.76
CA LEU A 109 6.46 25.19 5.20
C LEU A 109 7.80 25.04 5.94
N MET A 110 8.79 24.38 5.34
CA MET A 110 10.16 24.31 5.90
C MET A 110 10.83 25.68 5.93
N GLN A 111 10.58 26.55 4.94
CA GLN A 111 11.05 27.94 4.97
C GLN A 111 10.35 28.76 6.07
N GLU A 112 9.04 28.58 6.27
CA GLU A 112 8.34 29.21 7.41
C GLU A 112 8.88 28.71 8.75
N LEU A 113 9.16 27.40 8.86
CA LEU A 113 9.80 26.82 10.04
C LEU A 113 11.16 27.48 10.34
N ALA A 114 11.95 27.70 9.29
CA ALA A 114 13.26 28.38 9.39
C ALA A 114 13.13 29.85 9.85
N LYS A 115 11.99 30.52 9.59
CA LYS A 115 11.74 31.89 10.04
C LYS A 115 11.26 31.97 11.48
N VAL A 116 10.39 31.04 11.92
CA VAL A 116 9.81 31.07 13.29
C VAL A 116 10.75 30.54 14.37
N ARG A 117 11.69 29.68 14.01
CA ARG A 117 12.62 29.05 14.94
C ARG A 117 13.63 29.99 15.60
N PRO A 118 14.36 30.87 14.87
CA PRO A 118 15.36 31.77 15.49
C PRO A 118 14.77 32.72 16.52
N PRO A 119 13.63 33.47 16.28
CA PRO A 119 13.07 34.35 17.30
C PRO A 119 12.58 33.57 18.53
N TYR A 120 12.03 32.35 18.35
CA TYR A 120 11.67 31.51 19.50
C TYR A 120 12.90 31.15 20.33
N ASN A 121 14.00 30.70 19.71
CA ASN A 121 15.22 30.39 20.45
C ASN A 121 15.81 31.58 21.16
N ALA A 122 15.82 32.77 20.55
CA ALA A 122 16.29 34.02 21.16
C ALA A 122 15.44 34.40 22.33
N SER A 123 14.11 34.25 22.28
CA SER A 123 13.22 34.54 23.42
C SER A 123 13.46 33.59 24.60
N ILE A 124 13.72 32.30 24.36
CA ILE A 124 14.11 31.37 25.41
C ILE A 124 15.42 31.79 26.08
N ASP A 125 16.43 32.18 25.31
CA ASP A 125 17.73 32.63 25.84
C ASP A 125 17.59 33.87 26.69
N ARG A 126 16.70 34.82 26.28
CA ARG A 126 16.38 36.00 27.06
C ARG A 126 15.73 35.66 28.40
N VAL A 127 14.75 34.71 28.39
CA VAL A 127 14.10 34.29 29.65
C VAL A 127 15.10 33.62 30.59
N ILE A 128 16.02 32.77 30.06
CA ILE A 128 17.06 32.14 30.87
C ILE A 128 17.94 33.22 31.54
N VAL A 129 18.42 34.21 30.78
CA VAL A 129 19.27 35.28 31.30
C VAL A 129 18.55 36.07 32.40
N LEU A 130 17.28 36.41 32.22
CA LEU A 130 16.49 37.13 33.22
C LEU A 130 16.29 36.32 34.51
N ALA A 131 15.94 35.04 34.36
CA ALA A 131 15.70 34.15 35.50
C ALA A 131 16.98 33.90 36.32
N THR A 132 18.09 33.59 35.64
CA THR A 132 19.38 33.35 36.28
C THR A 132 19.98 34.63 36.89
N GLY A 133 19.58 35.81 36.39
CA GLY A 133 19.88 37.12 36.98
C GLY A 133 18.93 37.52 38.12
N TYR A 134 18.06 36.61 38.58
CA TYR A 134 17.06 36.82 39.64
C TYR A 134 16.02 37.93 39.34
N SER A 135 15.83 38.29 38.04
CA SER A 135 14.76 39.18 37.56
C SER A 135 13.48 38.39 37.28
N ASN A 136 12.95 37.69 38.26
CA ASN A 136 11.89 36.67 38.06
C ASN A 136 10.60 37.23 37.46
N GLU A 137 10.17 38.45 37.83
CA GLU A 137 8.97 39.09 37.26
C GLU A 137 9.16 39.47 35.79
N GLU A 138 10.36 39.93 35.41
CA GLU A 138 10.71 40.23 34.03
C GLU A 138 10.81 38.94 33.21
N ALA A 139 11.43 37.90 33.77
CA ALA A 139 11.49 36.56 33.15
C ALA A 139 10.10 35.99 32.89
N ARG A 140 9.20 36.08 33.87
CA ARG A 140 7.80 35.66 33.76
C ARG A 140 7.06 36.46 32.69
N THR A 141 7.24 37.76 32.67
CA THR A 141 6.62 38.65 31.67
C THR A 141 7.10 38.28 30.27
N ALA A 142 8.42 38.14 30.04
CA ALA A 142 9.00 37.73 28.76
C ALA A 142 8.51 36.35 28.34
N LEU A 143 8.41 35.38 29.27
CA LEU A 143 7.88 34.05 28.97
C LEU A 143 6.44 34.11 28.44
N LEU A 144 5.57 34.92 29.09
CA LEU A 144 4.13 34.96 28.76
C LEU A 144 3.84 35.82 27.52
N THR A 145 4.55 36.96 27.36
CA THR A 145 4.23 37.95 26.32
C THR A 145 5.06 37.79 25.05
N GLU A 146 6.25 37.17 25.11
CA GLU A 146 7.13 37.00 23.96
C GLU A 146 7.28 35.52 23.58
N THR A 147 7.71 34.67 24.54
CA THR A 147 8.05 33.29 24.26
C THR A 147 6.83 32.43 23.92
N GLN A 148 5.73 32.57 24.65
CA GLN A 148 4.52 31.78 24.44
C GLN A 148 3.86 31.99 23.06
N PRO A 149 3.67 33.24 22.56
CA PRO A 149 3.19 33.47 21.20
C PRO A 149 4.10 32.87 20.12
N LEU A 150 5.44 32.94 20.28
CA LEU A 150 6.41 32.39 19.38
C LEU A 150 6.36 30.84 19.38
N LEU A 151 6.20 30.21 20.55
CA LEU A 151 5.98 28.78 20.66
C LEU A 151 4.71 28.33 19.90
N ILE A 152 3.60 29.06 20.08
CA ILE A 152 2.34 28.75 19.38
C ILE A 152 2.52 28.84 17.86
N SER A 153 3.21 29.89 17.39
CA SER A 153 3.52 30.02 15.96
C SER A 153 4.39 28.88 15.44
N TYR A 154 5.41 28.48 16.21
CA TYR A 154 6.29 27.38 15.85
C TYR A 154 5.52 26.04 15.81
N LEU A 155 4.74 25.73 16.85
CA LEU A 155 3.92 24.53 16.91
C LEU A 155 2.92 24.47 15.74
N LYS A 156 2.29 25.61 15.39
CA LYS A 156 1.38 25.70 14.25
C LYS A 156 2.06 25.29 12.94
N THR A 157 3.26 25.80 12.68
CA THR A 157 4.01 25.45 11.47
C THR A 157 4.39 23.96 11.44
N VAL A 158 4.74 23.38 12.60
CA VAL A 158 5.01 21.94 12.72
C VAL A 158 3.75 21.13 12.45
N ASP A 159 2.60 21.54 13.00
CA ASP A 159 1.31 20.88 12.79
C ASP A 159 0.87 20.96 11.31
N GLU A 160 1.12 22.08 10.62
CA GLU A 160 0.86 22.21 9.18
C GLU A 160 1.72 21.25 8.35
N LEU A 161 2.98 21.02 8.73
CA LEU A 161 3.86 20.02 8.12
C LEU A 161 3.35 18.59 8.40
N ILE A 162 2.91 18.29 9.61
CA ILE A 162 2.30 16.99 9.95
C ILE A 162 1.07 16.75 9.07
N ASN A 163 0.14 17.70 9.06
CA ASN A 163 -1.09 17.61 8.27
C ASN A 163 -0.82 17.42 6.77
N LEU A 164 0.23 18.06 6.24
CA LEU A 164 0.66 17.86 4.85
C LEU A 164 1.12 16.42 4.62
N GLN A 165 1.95 15.85 5.52
CA GLN A 165 2.42 14.48 5.37
C GLN A 165 1.27 13.46 5.51
N GLU A 166 0.34 13.68 6.44
CA GLU A 166 -0.84 12.84 6.63
C GLU A 166 -1.78 12.86 5.42
N ARG A 167 -2.04 14.04 4.84
CA ARG A 167 -2.80 14.14 3.58
C ARG A 167 -2.16 13.34 2.45
N ARG A 168 -0.84 13.49 2.27
CA ARG A 168 -0.10 12.75 1.25
C ARG A 168 -0.09 11.25 1.49
N MET A 169 -0.02 10.84 2.75
CA MET A 169 -0.13 9.43 3.13
C MET A 169 -1.51 8.87 2.77
N LYS A 170 -2.57 9.64 3.05
CA LYS A 170 -3.94 9.26 2.70
C LYS A 170 -4.14 9.18 1.17
N GLU A 171 -3.67 10.19 0.42
CA GLU A 171 -3.73 10.20 -1.04
C GLU A 171 -3.05 8.97 -1.65
N THR A 172 -1.86 8.62 -1.16
CA THR A 172 -1.15 7.40 -1.59
C THR A 172 -1.95 6.14 -1.23
N GLY A 173 -2.50 6.05 -0.02
CA GLY A 173 -3.34 4.93 0.39
C GLY A 173 -4.61 4.77 -0.46
N ASP A 174 -5.30 5.87 -0.75
CA ASP A 174 -6.48 5.88 -1.61
C ASP A 174 -6.14 5.46 -3.06
N HIS A 175 -4.96 5.86 -3.56
CA HIS A 175 -4.46 5.45 -4.87
C HIS A 175 -4.20 3.94 -4.92
N VAL A 176 -3.50 3.39 -3.93
CA VAL A 176 -3.27 1.93 -3.79
C VAL A 176 -4.59 1.17 -3.78
N GLN A 177 -5.54 1.62 -2.96
CA GLN A 177 -6.83 0.95 -2.83
C GLN A 177 -7.60 0.92 -4.15
N LYS A 178 -7.64 2.03 -4.89
CA LYS A 178 -8.32 2.11 -6.20
C LYS A 178 -7.65 1.24 -7.26
N ALA A 179 -6.31 1.27 -7.34
CA ALA A 179 -5.54 0.46 -8.26
C ALA A 179 -5.77 -1.04 -7.99
N THR A 180 -5.66 -1.46 -6.73
CA THR A 180 -5.88 -2.85 -6.31
C THR A 180 -7.31 -3.31 -6.62
N ALA A 181 -8.32 -2.48 -6.36
CA ALA A 181 -9.70 -2.82 -6.67
C ALA A 181 -9.92 -3.01 -8.18
N PHE A 182 -9.39 -2.12 -9.01
CA PHE A 182 -9.49 -2.22 -10.47
C PHE A 182 -8.81 -3.47 -11.00
N THR A 183 -7.57 -3.74 -10.57
CA THR A 183 -6.82 -4.94 -10.99
C THR A 183 -7.48 -6.22 -10.51
N GLY A 184 -8.05 -6.22 -9.30
CA GLY A 184 -8.82 -7.34 -8.79
C GLY A 184 -10.03 -7.68 -9.66
N TRP A 185 -10.81 -6.70 -10.08
CA TRP A 185 -11.92 -6.88 -11.02
C TRP A 185 -11.45 -7.36 -12.41
N LEU A 186 -10.34 -6.83 -12.91
CA LEU A 186 -9.76 -7.23 -14.19
C LEU A 186 -9.34 -8.71 -14.16
N ILE A 187 -8.64 -9.14 -13.11
CA ILE A 187 -8.24 -10.53 -12.90
C ILE A 187 -9.47 -11.45 -12.85
N LEU A 188 -10.49 -11.06 -12.10
CA LEU A 188 -11.74 -11.83 -12.00
C LEU A 188 -12.45 -11.95 -13.36
N ALA A 189 -12.50 -10.87 -14.13
CA ALA A 189 -13.09 -10.87 -15.46
C ALA A 189 -12.34 -11.80 -16.43
N ILE A 190 -11.00 -11.76 -16.44
CA ILE A 190 -10.16 -12.64 -17.28
C ILE A 190 -10.34 -14.09 -16.85
N ALA A 191 -10.33 -14.39 -15.54
CA ALA A 191 -10.51 -15.76 -15.04
C ALA A 191 -11.91 -16.32 -15.40
N THR A 192 -12.95 -15.50 -15.25
CA THR A 192 -14.33 -15.88 -15.63
C THR A 192 -14.45 -16.12 -17.12
N ALA A 193 -13.90 -15.25 -17.96
CA ALA A 193 -13.86 -15.43 -19.41
C ALA A 193 -13.13 -16.74 -19.82
N ALA A 194 -11.98 -17.00 -19.21
CA ALA A 194 -11.22 -18.21 -19.45
C ALA A 194 -12.00 -19.47 -19.04
N ALA A 195 -12.69 -19.45 -17.91
CA ALA A 195 -13.53 -20.55 -17.45
C ALA A 195 -14.69 -20.83 -18.41
N LEU A 196 -15.38 -19.77 -18.89
CA LEU A 196 -16.50 -19.90 -19.85
C LEU A 196 -15.99 -20.45 -21.20
N ILE A 197 -14.86 -19.96 -21.69
CA ILE A 197 -14.23 -20.48 -22.93
C ILE A 197 -13.86 -21.94 -22.75
N GLY A 198 -13.23 -22.32 -21.64
CA GLY A 198 -12.86 -23.69 -21.33
C GLY A 198 -14.09 -24.63 -21.27
N ALA A 199 -15.14 -24.20 -20.57
CA ALA A 199 -16.38 -24.96 -20.48
C ALA A 199 -17.05 -25.14 -21.86
N THR A 200 -17.07 -24.08 -22.68
CA THR A 200 -17.62 -24.15 -24.05
C THR A 200 -16.85 -25.11 -24.94
N ILE A 201 -15.50 -25.06 -24.86
CA ILE A 201 -14.63 -25.96 -25.62
C ILE A 201 -14.82 -27.43 -25.17
N ALA A 202 -14.85 -27.66 -23.84
CA ALA A 202 -15.08 -29.00 -23.29
C ALA A 202 -16.43 -29.56 -23.72
N TRP A 203 -17.50 -28.77 -23.66
CA TRP A 203 -18.82 -29.16 -24.11
C TRP A 203 -18.85 -29.50 -25.63
N ALA A 204 -18.27 -28.62 -26.46
CA ALA A 204 -18.24 -28.80 -27.90
C ALA A 204 -17.44 -30.04 -28.29
N LEU A 205 -16.31 -30.30 -27.60
CA LEU A 205 -15.47 -31.50 -27.84
C LEU A 205 -16.20 -32.77 -27.41
N THR A 206 -16.77 -32.82 -26.23
CA THR A 206 -17.53 -33.95 -25.73
C THR A 206 -18.69 -34.28 -26.70
N ARG A 207 -19.46 -33.25 -27.10
CA ARG A 207 -20.56 -33.42 -28.05
C ARG A 207 -20.05 -33.93 -29.42
N SER A 208 -18.91 -33.44 -29.91
CA SER A 208 -18.34 -33.84 -31.19
C SER A 208 -17.87 -35.31 -31.15
N ILE A 209 -17.20 -35.74 -30.08
CA ILE A 209 -16.72 -37.11 -29.91
C ILE A 209 -17.89 -38.08 -29.77
N THR A 210 -18.84 -37.79 -28.88
CA THR A 210 -20.02 -38.65 -28.67
C THR A 210 -20.87 -38.75 -29.92
N ARG A 211 -20.96 -37.70 -30.74
CA ARG A 211 -21.66 -37.75 -32.04
C ARG A 211 -20.92 -38.61 -33.09
N GLN A 212 -19.58 -38.55 -33.11
CA GLN A 212 -18.80 -39.39 -34.07
C GLN A 212 -18.81 -40.85 -33.69
N LEU A 213 -18.81 -41.19 -32.41
CA LEU A 213 -18.88 -42.55 -31.89
C LEU A 213 -20.30 -43.13 -31.97
N GLY A 214 -21.34 -42.32 -31.88
CA GLY A 214 -22.75 -42.71 -31.82
C GLY A 214 -23.27 -43.02 -30.41
N GLY A 215 -22.39 -42.98 -29.41
CA GLY A 215 -22.67 -43.25 -27.99
C GLY A 215 -21.55 -42.78 -27.09
N GLU A 216 -21.61 -43.17 -25.82
CA GLU A 216 -20.51 -42.95 -24.90
C GLU A 216 -19.27 -43.79 -25.32
N PRO A 217 -18.03 -43.28 -25.12
CA PRO A 217 -16.79 -43.99 -25.49
C PRO A 217 -16.71 -45.39 -24.89
N ASP A 218 -17.10 -45.55 -23.63
CA ASP A 218 -17.05 -46.85 -22.92
C ASP A 218 -18.01 -47.86 -23.54
N TYR A 219 -19.23 -47.43 -23.88
CA TYR A 219 -20.22 -48.24 -24.55
C TYR A 219 -19.73 -48.65 -25.95
N THR A 220 -19.20 -47.71 -26.71
CA THR A 220 -18.64 -48.00 -28.04
C THR A 220 -17.50 -49.01 -27.97
N THR A 221 -16.61 -48.87 -26.98
CA THR A 221 -15.51 -49.82 -26.76
C THR A 221 -16.02 -51.21 -26.38
N SER A 222 -17.04 -51.32 -25.54
CA SER A 222 -17.67 -52.58 -25.15
C SER A 222 -18.25 -53.32 -26.39
N VAL A 223 -19.03 -52.61 -27.21
CA VAL A 223 -19.60 -53.19 -28.44
C VAL A 223 -18.52 -53.67 -29.42
N VAL A 224 -17.47 -52.85 -29.61
CA VAL A 224 -16.35 -53.23 -30.49
C VAL A 224 -15.61 -54.47 -29.97
N ASN A 225 -15.40 -54.58 -28.66
CA ASN A 225 -14.75 -55.74 -28.03
C ASN A 225 -15.59 -57.03 -28.18
N GLU A 226 -16.91 -56.94 -27.99
CA GLU A 226 -17.83 -58.08 -28.20
C GLU A 226 -17.75 -58.63 -29.65
N ILE A 227 -17.79 -57.71 -30.63
CA ILE A 227 -17.66 -58.04 -32.02
C ILE A 227 -16.28 -58.67 -32.35
N ALA A 228 -15.21 -58.08 -31.79
CA ALA A 228 -13.84 -58.61 -31.95
C ALA A 228 -13.68 -59.99 -31.31
N ALA A 229 -14.43 -60.33 -30.26
CA ALA A 229 -14.48 -61.66 -29.66
C ALA A 229 -15.36 -62.66 -30.45
N GLY A 230 -15.94 -62.25 -31.57
CA GLY A 230 -16.75 -63.12 -32.43
C GLY A 230 -18.26 -63.12 -32.12
N ASN A 231 -18.71 -62.31 -31.18
CA ASN A 231 -20.14 -62.15 -30.87
C ASN A 231 -20.78 -61.15 -31.86
N LEU A 232 -21.27 -61.62 -32.99
CA LEU A 232 -21.95 -60.81 -34.01
C LEU A 232 -23.43 -60.60 -33.71
N ALA A 233 -23.98 -61.18 -32.63
CA ALA A 233 -25.35 -61.00 -32.21
C ALA A 233 -25.55 -59.89 -31.13
N VAL A 234 -24.53 -59.06 -30.92
CA VAL A 234 -24.58 -57.96 -29.97
C VAL A 234 -25.61 -56.93 -30.41
N ASP A 235 -26.56 -56.57 -29.52
CA ASP A 235 -27.56 -55.53 -29.81
C ASP A 235 -26.95 -54.12 -29.70
N VAL A 236 -26.78 -53.48 -30.85
CA VAL A 236 -26.16 -52.14 -30.95
C VAL A 236 -27.21 -51.04 -30.86
N HIS A 237 -27.23 -50.38 -29.72
CA HIS A 237 -28.12 -49.24 -29.48
C HIS A 237 -27.54 -47.96 -30.10
N THR A 238 -28.23 -47.42 -31.11
CA THR A 238 -27.88 -46.15 -31.77
C THR A 238 -28.94 -45.10 -31.51
N ARG A 239 -28.60 -43.82 -31.62
CA ARG A 239 -29.61 -42.74 -31.53
C ARG A 239 -30.56 -42.78 -32.70
N ALA A 240 -31.80 -42.40 -32.49
CA ALA A 240 -32.78 -42.32 -33.56
C ALA A 240 -32.33 -41.38 -34.69
N GLY A 241 -32.27 -41.91 -35.92
CA GLY A 241 -31.82 -41.17 -37.11
C GLY A 241 -30.29 -41.09 -37.30
N ASP A 242 -29.52 -41.81 -36.51
CA ASP A 242 -28.03 -41.88 -36.67
C ASP A 242 -27.69 -42.91 -37.78
N SER A 243 -27.06 -42.40 -38.84
CA SER A 243 -26.61 -43.21 -39.99
C SER A 243 -25.11 -43.00 -40.28
N THR A 244 -24.41 -42.15 -39.49
CA THR A 244 -23.06 -41.70 -39.82
C THR A 244 -22.04 -41.99 -38.73
N SER A 245 -22.46 -42.35 -37.54
CA SER A 245 -21.55 -42.67 -36.44
C SER A 245 -20.90 -44.06 -36.61
N LEU A 246 -19.82 -44.30 -35.85
CA LEU A 246 -19.14 -45.59 -35.82
C LEU A 246 -20.11 -46.72 -35.43
N LEU A 247 -20.89 -46.54 -34.37
CA LEU A 247 -21.89 -47.51 -33.92
C LEU A 247 -22.99 -47.77 -34.97
N ALA A 248 -23.40 -46.75 -35.75
CA ALA A 248 -24.36 -46.91 -36.82
C ALA A 248 -23.81 -47.67 -38.04
N GLN A 249 -22.48 -47.62 -38.24
CA GLN A 249 -21.81 -48.36 -39.32
C GLN A 249 -21.50 -49.81 -38.94
N ILE A 250 -21.47 -50.11 -37.66
CA ILE A 250 -21.23 -51.46 -37.13
C ILE A 250 -22.53 -52.25 -36.98
N LYS A 251 -23.67 -51.56 -36.76
CA LYS A 251 -25.02 -52.13 -36.67
C LYS A 251 -25.48 -52.76 -37.96
#